data_cd84f787d7d19baf4cddfa105f3dd345
#
_entry.id   cd84f787d7d19baf4cddfa105f3dd345
#
_cell.length_a   1.000
_cell.length_b   1.000
_cell.length_c   1.000
_cell.angle_alpha   90.00
_cell.angle_beta   90.00
_cell.angle_gamma   90.00
#
_symmetry.space_group_name_H-M   'P 1'
#
loop_
_entity.id
_entity.type
_entity.pdbx_description
1 polymer ?
#
loop_
_entity_poly.entity_id
_entity_poly.type
_entity_poly.pdbx_seq_one_letter_code
_entity_poly.pdbx_strand_id
1 'polypeptide(L)'
;MGTAVEAAPIQVFYSDFNGVLPAEIAPGTAALTGVQGYAGYGPAGNQFGGNFLRSATRNTVTLSLTGLPTHDTISLEFLFAAIDSLDGTGLFPAGDFFKIVFDGTTLFSESFANATPGQIQSYVPPAGVELARHLDLGFSGPGSYFTDSAYNLGADPRFANFAHTGSTATIEFFIFGEGNQSLDDESWAMDNLRVSVTTRAAVPEPASLALLGIGLAGLGIMRRRKTV
;
A
#
# COMPACT_ATOMS: atom_id res chain seq x y z
N MET A 1 -0.32 -8.44 -30.58
CA MET A 1 -1.01 -8.00 -29.38
C MET A 1 -0.49 -6.60 -29.05
N GLY A 2 -1.33 -5.56 -29.11
CA GLY A 2 -0.93 -4.22 -28.70
C GLY A 2 -0.83 -4.18 -27.19
N THR A 3 0.25 -3.63 -26.66
CA THR A 3 0.37 -3.33 -25.21
C THR A 3 -0.58 -2.19 -24.89
N ALA A 4 -1.52 -2.40 -23.96
CA ALA A 4 -2.32 -1.32 -23.43
C ALA A 4 -1.39 -0.22 -22.88
N VAL A 5 -1.60 1.02 -23.26
CA VAL A 5 -0.90 2.17 -22.66
C VAL A 5 -1.68 2.53 -21.41
N GLU A 6 -1.02 2.42 -20.28
CA GLU A 6 -1.59 2.83 -18.99
C GLU A 6 -1.62 4.36 -18.92
N ALA A 7 -2.74 4.93 -18.51
CA ALA A 7 -2.83 6.36 -18.29
C ALA A 7 -2.01 6.73 -17.03
N ALA A 8 -1.61 7.99 -16.92
CA ALA A 8 -0.96 8.46 -15.70
C ALA A 8 -1.91 8.28 -14.48
N PRO A 9 -1.41 7.82 -13.34
CA PRO A 9 -2.23 7.66 -12.14
C PRO A 9 -2.77 9.00 -11.66
N ILE A 10 -4.02 9.00 -11.19
CA ILE A 10 -4.69 10.15 -10.58
C ILE A 10 -4.66 9.94 -9.08
N GLN A 11 -4.01 10.83 -8.34
CA GLN A 11 -4.04 10.81 -6.88
C GLN A 11 -5.44 11.21 -6.40
N VAL A 12 -6.09 10.33 -5.63
CA VAL A 12 -7.45 10.54 -5.10
C VAL A 12 -7.44 10.78 -3.59
N PHE A 13 -6.34 10.45 -2.91
CA PHE A 13 -6.14 10.74 -1.50
C PHE A 13 -4.64 10.93 -1.20
N TYR A 14 -4.33 11.82 -0.26
CA TYR A 14 -3.00 11.97 0.33
C TYR A 14 -3.06 12.57 1.72
N SER A 15 -2.28 12.04 2.64
CA SER A 15 -1.98 12.64 3.94
C SER A 15 -0.54 12.36 4.34
N ASP A 16 0.18 13.41 4.73
CA ASP A 16 1.49 13.35 5.37
C ASP A 16 1.38 13.42 6.91
N PHE A 17 0.17 13.39 7.43
CA PHE A 17 -0.16 13.45 8.86
C PHE A 17 0.44 14.63 9.64
N ASN A 18 0.99 15.64 8.98
CA ASN A 18 1.60 16.81 9.62
C ASN A 18 0.58 17.90 10.00
N GLY A 19 -0.66 17.74 9.61
CA GLY A 19 -1.75 18.68 9.86
C GLY A 19 -2.90 18.09 10.67
N VAL A 20 -4.10 18.52 10.34
CA VAL A 20 -5.33 17.94 10.87
C VAL A 20 -5.59 16.60 10.18
N LEU A 21 -6.03 15.62 10.95
CA LEU A 21 -6.39 14.31 10.38
C LEU A 21 -7.52 14.49 9.37
N PRO A 22 -7.37 13.94 8.12
CA PRO A 22 -8.42 14.01 7.11
C PRO A 22 -9.72 13.37 7.57
N ALA A 23 -10.86 13.94 7.16
CA ALA A 23 -12.19 13.43 7.54
C ALA A 23 -12.50 12.03 6.97
N GLU A 24 -11.79 11.64 5.92
CA GLU A 24 -11.87 10.29 5.31
C GLU A 24 -11.29 9.21 6.21
N ILE A 25 -10.50 9.58 7.23
CA ILE A 25 -9.88 8.64 8.18
C ILE A 25 -10.70 8.59 9.47
N ALA A 26 -11.21 7.41 9.78
CA ALA A 26 -11.71 7.06 11.10
C ALA A 26 -10.57 6.37 11.90
N PRO A 27 -9.89 7.08 12.82
CA PRO A 27 -8.65 6.61 13.43
C PRO A 27 -8.88 5.61 14.58
N GLY A 28 -10.10 5.47 15.07
CA GLY A 28 -10.32 4.76 16.34
C GLY A 28 -9.56 5.45 17.47
N THR A 29 -8.61 4.73 18.09
CA THR A 29 -7.73 5.26 19.14
C THR A 29 -6.37 5.76 18.63
N ALA A 30 -6.10 5.68 17.32
CA ALA A 30 -4.86 6.17 16.73
C ALA A 30 -4.77 7.71 16.82
N ALA A 31 -3.58 8.22 16.98
CA ALA A 31 -3.32 9.65 17.15
C ALA A 31 -2.08 10.11 16.36
N LEU A 32 -2.09 11.38 15.98
CA LEU A 32 -0.91 12.04 15.41
C LEU A 32 0.20 12.10 16.46
N THR A 33 1.36 11.58 16.13
CA THR A 33 2.51 11.44 17.04
C THR A 33 3.78 11.81 16.29
N GLY A 34 4.73 12.47 16.93
CA GLY A 34 6.01 12.82 16.33
C GLY A 34 6.80 11.56 15.94
N VAL A 35 7.42 11.58 14.76
CA VAL A 35 8.09 10.42 14.14
C VAL A 35 9.37 9.97 14.86
N GLN A 36 9.90 10.75 15.80
CA GLN A 36 11.12 10.46 16.59
C GLN A 36 12.30 10.02 15.68
N GLY A 37 12.97 8.91 16.01
CA GLY A 37 14.11 8.36 15.29
C GLY A 37 13.79 7.83 13.89
N TYR A 38 12.51 7.71 13.50
CA TYR A 38 12.11 7.39 12.12
C TYR A 38 12.38 8.51 11.12
N ALA A 39 12.58 9.76 11.60
CA ALA A 39 12.77 10.92 10.73
C ALA A 39 13.85 10.69 9.66
N GLY A 40 13.51 10.95 8.39
CA GLY A 40 14.42 10.83 7.27
C GLY A 40 14.51 9.43 6.64
N TYR A 41 13.99 8.36 7.26
CA TYR A 41 13.87 7.07 6.60
C TYR A 41 12.83 7.13 5.49
N GLY A 42 13.17 6.60 4.31
CA GLY A 42 12.35 6.59 3.11
C GLY A 42 13.10 7.09 1.88
N PRO A 43 12.55 6.91 0.68
CA PRO A 43 13.15 7.43 -0.54
C PRO A 43 13.07 8.96 -0.58
N ALA A 44 13.96 9.60 -1.35
CA ALA A 44 13.95 11.05 -1.51
C ALA A 44 12.57 11.58 -1.92
N GLY A 45 12.03 12.52 -1.15
CA GLY A 45 10.69 13.09 -1.37
C GLY A 45 9.53 12.26 -0.79
N ASN A 46 9.82 11.13 -0.17
CA ASN A 46 8.84 10.29 0.56
C ASN A 46 9.50 9.70 1.81
N GLN A 47 9.74 10.53 2.81
CA GLN A 47 10.42 10.18 4.05
C GLN A 47 9.51 10.42 5.25
N PHE A 48 9.68 9.63 6.30
CA PHE A 48 9.06 9.93 7.59
C PHE A 48 9.49 11.34 8.05
N GLY A 49 8.50 12.17 8.47
CA GLY A 49 8.78 13.52 8.92
C GLY A 49 7.63 14.16 9.69
N GLY A 50 7.96 15.04 10.63
CA GLY A 50 6.95 15.70 11.46
C GLY A 50 6.17 14.74 12.34
N ASN A 51 4.94 14.42 11.96
CA ASN A 51 4.08 13.43 12.62
C ASN A 51 3.73 12.29 11.68
N PHE A 52 3.38 11.16 12.28
CA PHE A 52 2.71 10.04 11.62
C PHE A 52 1.44 9.66 12.40
N LEU A 53 0.58 8.82 11.85
CA LEU A 53 -0.58 8.28 12.55
C LEU A 53 -0.19 6.99 13.27
N ARG A 54 0.03 7.09 14.60
CA ARG A 54 0.39 5.94 15.47
C ARG A 54 -0.85 5.29 16.05
N SER A 55 -0.90 3.99 16.01
CA SER A 55 -2.01 3.16 16.49
C SER A 55 -1.51 2.04 17.41
N ALA A 56 -2.26 1.76 18.46
CA ALA A 56 -2.11 0.54 19.22
C ALA A 56 -2.47 -0.69 18.37
N THR A 57 -1.96 -1.86 18.74
CA THR A 57 -2.50 -3.14 18.35
C THR A 57 -3.99 -3.23 18.79
N ARG A 58 -4.82 -4.06 18.15
CA ARG A 58 -6.29 -4.17 18.40
C ARG A 58 -7.12 -2.92 18.06
N ASN A 59 -6.52 -1.85 17.54
CA ASN A 59 -7.26 -0.72 16.99
C ASN A 59 -7.32 -0.83 15.47
N THR A 60 -8.44 -0.45 14.89
CA THR A 60 -8.60 -0.37 13.44
C THR A 60 -8.62 1.09 13.01
N VAL A 61 -7.76 1.42 12.06
CA VAL A 61 -7.80 2.68 11.32
C VAL A 61 -8.50 2.42 9.99
N THR A 62 -9.53 3.18 9.68
CA THR A 62 -10.30 3.01 8.43
C THR A 62 -10.17 4.25 7.57
N LEU A 63 -9.76 4.09 6.32
CA LEU A 63 -9.84 5.10 5.27
C LEU A 63 -11.07 4.81 4.40
N SER A 64 -11.97 5.78 4.26
CA SER A 64 -13.18 5.69 3.45
C SER A 64 -13.15 6.72 2.34
N LEU A 65 -13.08 6.29 1.10
CA LEU A 65 -13.06 7.13 -0.07
C LEU A 65 -14.40 7.05 -0.81
N THR A 66 -14.86 8.20 -1.31
CA THR A 66 -16.10 8.31 -2.08
C THR A 66 -15.90 9.18 -3.31
N GLY A 67 -16.74 9.01 -4.31
CA GLY A 67 -16.66 9.83 -5.52
C GLY A 67 -15.39 9.58 -6.36
N LEU A 68 -14.84 8.36 -6.30
CA LEU A 68 -13.70 7.99 -7.12
C LEU A 68 -14.04 8.12 -8.61
N PRO A 69 -13.16 8.72 -9.41
CA PRO A 69 -13.37 8.81 -10.86
C PRO A 69 -13.39 7.42 -11.50
N THR A 70 -13.90 7.29 -12.71
CA THR A 70 -13.83 6.03 -13.47
C THR A 70 -12.38 5.56 -13.59
N HIS A 71 -12.12 4.31 -13.25
CA HIS A 71 -10.78 3.71 -13.26
C HIS A 71 -10.89 2.18 -13.38
N ASP A 72 -9.77 1.53 -13.62
CA ASP A 72 -9.65 0.06 -13.73
C ASP A 72 -8.80 -0.53 -12.62
N THR A 73 -7.89 0.27 -12.06
CA THR A 73 -6.99 -0.15 -10.98
C THR A 73 -6.83 0.94 -9.93
N ILE A 74 -6.47 0.51 -8.73
CA ILE A 74 -6.13 1.37 -7.60
C ILE A 74 -4.77 0.96 -7.03
N SER A 75 -4.03 1.93 -6.50
CA SER A 75 -2.74 1.71 -5.84
C SER A 75 -2.75 2.36 -4.47
N LEU A 76 -2.09 1.71 -3.52
CA LEU A 76 -1.93 2.16 -2.15
C LEU A 76 -0.45 2.32 -1.84
N GLU A 77 -0.04 3.48 -1.38
CA GLU A 77 1.35 3.78 -1.02
C GLU A 77 1.40 4.38 0.38
N PHE A 78 2.33 3.93 1.22
CA PHE A 78 2.60 4.53 2.52
C PHE A 78 3.92 4.04 3.10
N LEU A 79 4.45 4.80 4.06
CA LEU A 79 5.52 4.35 4.94
C LEU A 79 4.91 3.67 6.17
N PHE A 80 5.49 2.56 6.58
CA PHE A 80 5.03 1.77 7.73
C PHE A 80 6.13 1.68 8.77
N ALA A 81 5.80 2.02 10.01
CA ALA A 81 6.61 1.86 11.19
C ALA A 81 6.08 0.68 12.01
N ALA A 82 6.90 -0.33 12.20
CA ALA A 82 6.70 -1.40 13.17
C ALA A 82 7.44 -0.98 14.44
N ILE A 83 6.72 -0.73 15.52
CA ILE A 83 7.22 -0.03 16.70
C ILE A 83 7.26 -0.99 17.89
N ASP A 84 8.41 -1.01 18.56
CA ASP A 84 8.66 -1.79 19.77
C ASP A 84 8.52 -3.31 19.57
N SER A 85 7.99 -4.04 20.55
CA SER A 85 8.09 -5.48 20.70
C SER A 85 7.17 -6.31 19.79
N LEU A 86 6.78 -5.82 18.62
CA LEU A 86 5.94 -6.59 17.70
C LEU A 86 6.51 -7.99 17.45
N ASP A 87 5.69 -9.00 17.72
CA ASP A 87 6.07 -10.40 17.68
C ASP A 87 6.03 -11.02 16.28
N GLY A 88 7.03 -11.85 16.01
CA GLY A 88 7.08 -12.72 14.84
C GLY A 88 6.38 -14.05 15.09
N THR A 89 6.61 -15.01 14.20
CA THR A 89 6.09 -16.38 14.26
C THR A 89 7.16 -17.37 14.75
N GLY A 90 6.75 -18.61 15.03
CA GLY A 90 7.65 -19.74 15.34
C GLY A 90 7.94 -19.96 16.81
N LEU A 91 7.87 -18.95 17.64
CA LEU A 91 8.00 -19.04 19.09
C LEU A 91 6.86 -18.29 19.77
N PHE A 92 6.58 -18.64 21.04
CA PHE A 92 5.64 -17.88 21.86
C PHE A 92 6.27 -16.52 22.27
N PRO A 93 5.48 -15.43 22.33
CA PRO A 93 4.06 -15.35 22.01
C PRO A 93 3.77 -15.52 20.50
N ALA A 94 2.50 -15.74 20.13
CA ALA A 94 2.09 -15.85 18.74
C ALA A 94 2.23 -14.50 18.02
N GLY A 95 2.55 -14.53 16.71
CA GLY A 95 2.88 -13.34 15.94
C GLY A 95 1.78 -12.29 15.86
N ASP A 96 2.21 -11.04 15.82
CA ASP A 96 1.38 -9.86 15.58
C ASP A 96 1.31 -9.59 14.08
N PHE A 97 0.12 -9.79 13.52
CA PHE A 97 -0.09 -9.66 12.08
C PHE A 97 -0.67 -8.30 11.73
N PHE A 98 0.11 -7.46 11.06
CA PHE A 98 -0.42 -6.28 10.43
C PHE A 98 -1.26 -6.68 9.21
N LYS A 99 -2.51 -6.25 9.22
CA LYS A 99 -3.47 -6.53 8.16
C LYS A 99 -3.91 -5.26 7.45
N ILE A 100 -4.07 -5.40 6.15
CA ILE A 100 -4.77 -4.44 5.30
C ILE A 100 -5.92 -5.18 4.65
N VAL A 101 -7.13 -4.70 4.92
CA VAL A 101 -8.36 -5.21 4.32
C VAL A 101 -8.90 -4.13 3.38
N PHE A 102 -9.07 -4.49 2.12
CA PHE A 102 -9.58 -3.61 1.08
C PHE A 102 -10.95 -4.11 0.63
N ASP A 103 -11.98 -3.30 0.80
CA ASP A 103 -13.39 -3.63 0.49
C ASP A 103 -13.79 -5.02 1.03
N GLY A 104 -13.41 -5.30 2.28
CA GLY A 104 -13.70 -6.57 2.95
C GLY A 104 -12.80 -7.75 2.54
N THR A 105 -11.84 -7.55 1.62
CA THR A 105 -10.90 -8.58 1.20
C THR A 105 -9.51 -8.32 1.77
N THR A 106 -8.90 -9.32 2.40
CA THR A 106 -7.54 -9.20 2.93
C THR A 106 -6.53 -9.05 1.79
N LEU A 107 -5.90 -7.89 1.72
CA LEU A 107 -4.85 -7.56 0.75
C LEU A 107 -3.46 -7.93 1.29
N PHE A 108 -3.25 -7.77 2.60
CA PHE A 108 -1.99 -8.01 3.28
C PHE A 108 -2.23 -8.59 4.68
N SER A 109 -1.40 -9.53 5.11
CA SER A 109 -1.44 -10.09 6.47
C SER A 109 -0.09 -10.71 6.79
N GLU A 110 0.80 -9.94 7.45
CA GLU A 110 2.17 -10.35 7.74
C GLU A 110 2.60 -9.90 9.13
N SER A 111 3.51 -10.64 9.76
CA SER A 111 4.15 -10.29 11.02
C SER A 111 5.52 -9.66 10.82
N PHE A 112 5.88 -8.78 11.76
CA PHE A 112 7.16 -8.09 11.84
C PHE A 112 7.82 -8.51 13.15
N ALA A 113 8.91 -9.28 13.09
CA ALA A 113 9.62 -9.78 14.26
C ALA A 113 10.65 -8.75 14.71
N ASN A 114 10.26 -7.81 15.56
CA ASN A 114 11.14 -6.75 16.01
C ASN A 114 12.02 -7.16 17.18
N ALA A 115 11.47 -7.85 18.18
CA ALA A 115 12.08 -7.90 19.51
C ALA A 115 12.55 -9.28 19.95
N THR A 116 11.69 -10.27 19.92
CA THR A 116 11.99 -11.57 20.56
C THR A 116 13.00 -12.37 19.73
N PRO A 117 14.21 -12.67 20.29
CA PRO A 117 15.19 -13.46 19.57
C PRO A 117 14.65 -14.84 19.17
N GLY A 118 14.89 -15.22 17.91
CA GLY A 118 14.47 -16.52 17.37
C GLY A 118 13.06 -16.55 16.79
N GLN A 119 12.27 -15.50 16.95
CA GLN A 119 11.03 -15.35 16.18
C GLN A 119 11.31 -15.07 14.71
N ILE A 120 10.39 -15.46 13.86
CA ILE A 120 10.51 -15.34 12.41
C ILE A 120 9.52 -14.30 11.92
N GLN A 121 10.02 -13.28 11.22
CA GLN A 121 9.18 -12.36 10.46
C GLN A 121 8.55 -13.12 9.29
N SER A 122 7.22 -13.09 9.17
CA SER A 122 6.56 -13.69 8.01
C SER A 122 6.68 -12.80 6.77
N TYR A 123 6.75 -11.49 6.97
CA TYR A 123 6.96 -10.55 5.87
C TYR A 123 8.36 -10.70 5.27
N VAL A 124 8.40 -11.03 3.98
CA VAL A 124 9.62 -11.02 3.19
C VAL A 124 9.59 -9.80 2.27
N PRO A 125 10.23 -8.68 2.67
CA PRO A 125 10.15 -7.44 1.91
C PRO A 125 10.84 -7.59 0.55
N PRO A 126 10.23 -7.12 -0.55
CA PRO A 126 10.95 -6.92 -1.80
C PRO A 126 12.14 -5.98 -1.64
N ALA A 127 13.09 -6.05 -2.57
CA ALA A 127 14.28 -5.19 -2.54
C ALA A 127 13.90 -3.70 -2.50
N GLY A 128 14.45 -2.94 -1.55
CA GLY A 128 14.19 -1.51 -1.37
C GLY A 128 12.94 -1.16 -0.58
N VAL A 129 12.17 -2.15 -0.09
CA VAL A 129 11.02 -1.92 0.78
C VAL A 129 11.43 -1.76 2.24
N GLU A 130 12.33 -2.60 2.76
CA GLU A 130 12.88 -2.45 4.10
C GLU A 130 13.82 -1.23 4.15
N LEU A 131 13.57 -0.32 5.08
CA LEU A 131 14.33 0.93 5.26
C LEU A 131 15.24 0.85 6.48
N ALA A 132 14.75 0.23 7.54
CA ALA A 132 15.47 -0.02 8.78
C ALA A 132 14.90 -1.26 9.47
N ARG A 133 15.73 -1.98 10.22
CA ARG A 133 15.30 -3.13 11.00
C ARG A 133 16.12 -3.31 12.26
N HIS A 134 15.43 -3.68 13.36
CA HIS A 134 16.02 -3.93 14.67
C HIS A 134 16.88 -2.77 15.17
N LEU A 135 16.41 -1.55 15.00
CA LEU A 135 17.02 -0.34 15.52
C LEU A 135 16.19 0.24 16.67
N ASP A 136 16.82 1.01 17.52
CA ASP A 136 16.11 1.86 18.48
C ASP A 136 15.78 3.19 17.76
N LEU A 137 14.54 3.37 17.38
CA LEU A 137 14.04 4.57 16.70
C LEU A 137 13.15 5.43 17.63
N GLY A 138 13.09 5.09 18.90
CA GLY A 138 12.37 5.84 19.92
C GLY A 138 11.20 5.06 20.54
N PHE A 139 10.25 5.77 21.18
CA PHE A 139 9.08 5.24 21.90
C PHE A 139 9.47 4.54 23.21
N SER A 140 9.56 3.21 23.22
CA SER A 140 9.92 2.45 24.42
C SER A 140 11.30 1.84 24.25
N GLY A 141 12.29 2.17 24.60
CA GLY A 141 13.66 1.67 24.50
C GLY A 141 14.59 2.41 25.46
N PRO A 142 15.87 2.11 25.43
CA PRO A 142 16.53 1.08 24.66
C PRO A 142 16.42 -0.31 25.29
N GLY A 143 16.45 -1.33 24.47
CA GLY A 143 16.51 -2.72 24.91
C GLY A 143 16.23 -3.69 23.78
N SER A 144 16.73 -4.93 23.87
CA SER A 144 16.56 -5.94 22.82
C SER A 144 15.10 -6.37 22.57
N TYR A 145 14.19 -5.98 23.46
CA TYR A 145 12.75 -6.24 23.32
C TYR A 145 11.96 -5.04 22.77
N PHE A 146 12.61 -3.90 22.53
CA PHE A 146 11.98 -2.66 22.08
C PHE A 146 12.75 -2.11 20.89
N THR A 147 13.03 -2.96 19.92
CA THR A 147 13.60 -2.50 18.66
C THR A 147 12.50 -2.25 17.63
N ASP A 148 12.80 -1.39 16.68
CA ASP A 148 11.88 -0.88 15.68
C ASP A 148 12.31 -1.30 14.29
N SER A 149 11.35 -1.26 13.36
CA SER A 149 11.61 -1.44 11.93
C SER A 149 10.78 -0.48 11.10
N ALA A 150 11.32 -0.08 9.95
CA ALA A 150 10.70 0.87 9.03
C ALA A 150 10.63 0.29 7.61
N TYR A 151 9.51 0.50 6.93
CA TYR A 151 9.27 -0.04 5.59
C TYR A 151 8.61 1.00 4.68
N ASN A 152 9.01 1.03 3.41
CA ASN A 152 8.26 1.70 2.35
C ASN A 152 7.31 0.69 1.71
N LEU A 153 6.17 0.44 2.33
CA LEU A 153 5.20 -0.54 1.81
C LEU A 153 4.62 -0.11 0.45
N GLY A 154 4.62 1.18 0.14
CA GLY A 154 4.25 1.66 -1.18
C GLY A 154 5.12 1.14 -2.33
N ALA A 155 6.32 0.65 -2.04
CA ALA A 155 7.18 0.01 -3.04
C ALA A 155 6.95 -1.52 -3.17
N ASP A 156 6.08 -2.12 -2.35
CA ASP A 156 5.70 -3.53 -2.51
C ASP A 156 4.71 -3.67 -3.68
N PRO A 157 5.02 -4.50 -4.69
CA PRO A 157 4.15 -4.68 -5.87
C PRO A 157 2.72 -5.13 -5.55
N ARG A 158 2.47 -5.72 -4.37
CA ARG A 158 1.12 -6.11 -3.93
C ARG A 158 0.16 -4.93 -3.82
N PHE A 159 0.69 -3.72 -3.60
CA PHE A 159 -0.09 -2.51 -3.43
C PHE A 159 -0.20 -1.67 -4.71
N ALA A 160 0.40 -2.13 -5.82
CA ALA A 160 0.39 -1.40 -7.08
C ALA A 160 -0.66 -1.97 -8.05
N ASN A 161 -1.48 -1.11 -8.61
CA ASN A 161 -2.37 -1.40 -9.74
C ASN A 161 -3.25 -2.65 -9.57
N PHE A 162 -3.78 -2.91 -8.35
CA PHE A 162 -4.73 -4.00 -8.17
C PHE A 162 -6.13 -3.61 -8.67
N ALA A 163 -6.90 -4.60 -9.14
CA ALA A 163 -8.18 -4.37 -9.82
C ALA A 163 -9.21 -3.73 -8.89
N HIS A 164 -9.77 -2.60 -9.32
CA HIS A 164 -10.86 -1.91 -8.65
C HIS A 164 -11.56 -0.98 -9.66
N THR A 165 -12.89 -0.90 -9.59
CA THR A 165 -13.71 -0.07 -10.49
C THR A 165 -14.85 0.65 -9.76
N GLY A 166 -14.94 0.48 -8.43
CA GLY A 166 -15.98 1.08 -7.60
C GLY A 166 -15.82 2.60 -7.49
N SER A 167 -16.93 3.32 -7.32
CA SER A 167 -16.90 4.76 -6.99
C SER A 167 -16.58 5.05 -5.53
N THR A 168 -16.42 4.02 -4.71
CA THR A 168 -16.04 4.08 -3.29
C THR A 168 -14.98 3.03 -3.01
N ALA A 169 -14.14 3.25 -2.00
CA ALA A 169 -13.20 2.27 -1.49
C ALA A 169 -13.09 2.40 0.03
N THR A 170 -13.02 1.26 0.72
CA THR A 170 -12.78 1.20 2.17
C THR A 170 -11.53 0.40 2.43
N ILE A 171 -10.60 0.98 3.19
CA ILE A 171 -9.32 0.35 3.52
C ILE A 171 -9.17 0.36 5.04
N GLU A 172 -9.02 -0.82 5.62
CA GLU A 172 -8.82 -1.00 7.05
C GLU A 172 -7.38 -1.44 7.33
N PHE A 173 -6.77 -0.82 8.32
CA PHE A 173 -5.41 -1.09 8.79
C PHE A 173 -5.47 -1.46 10.27
N PHE A 174 -4.94 -2.60 10.65
CA PHE A 174 -4.91 -3.03 12.04
C PHE A 174 -3.87 -4.12 12.28
N ILE A 175 -3.43 -4.26 13.52
CA ILE A 175 -2.68 -5.42 13.98
C ILE A 175 -3.60 -6.33 14.79
N PHE A 176 -3.50 -7.61 14.54
CA PHE A 176 -4.22 -8.64 15.24
C PHE A 176 -3.27 -9.79 15.60
N GLY A 177 -3.38 -10.29 16.80
CA GLY A 177 -2.56 -11.38 17.34
C GLY A 177 -3.09 -11.83 18.70
N GLU A 178 -2.58 -12.93 19.22
CA GLU A 178 -3.00 -13.45 20.54
C GLU A 178 -2.31 -12.71 21.69
N GLY A 179 -1.09 -12.26 21.50
CA GLY A 179 -0.24 -11.63 22.50
C GLY A 179 -0.29 -10.09 22.54
N ASN A 180 -1.20 -9.45 21.80
CA ASN A 180 -1.21 -7.98 21.68
C ASN A 180 -1.14 -7.25 23.02
N GLN A 181 -0.21 -6.34 23.15
CA GLN A 181 0.13 -5.60 24.35
C GLN A 181 -0.33 -4.12 24.30
N SER A 182 0.17 -3.29 25.21
CA SER A 182 -0.22 -1.89 25.27
C SER A 182 0.46 -1.04 24.19
N LEU A 183 -0.04 0.19 23.96
CA LEU A 183 0.56 1.13 23.02
C LEU A 183 2.05 1.39 23.27
N ASP A 184 2.47 1.34 24.54
CA ASP A 184 3.86 1.62 24.93
C ASP A 184 4.77 0.39 24.81
N ASP A 185 4.22 -0.76 24.45
CA ASP A 185 4.93 -2.01 24.28
C ASP A 185 4.89 -2.50 22.85
N GLU A 186 3.72 -2.35 22.19
CA GLU A 186 3.51 -2.74 20.81
C GLU A 186 2.65 -1.72 20.09
N SER A 187 3.16 -1.19 19.01
CA SER A 187 2.38 -0.27 18.18
C SER A 187 2.85 -0.28 16.74
N TRP A 188 2.09 0.39 15.91
CA TRP A 188 2.45 0.63 14.51
C TRP A 188 2.08 2.06 14.12
N ALA A 189 2.71 2.56 13.08
CA ALA A 189 2.33 3.85 12.53
C ALA A 189 2.42 3.85 11.00
N MET A 190 1.71 4.79 10.39
CA MET A 190 1.81 5.06 8.96
C MET A 190 2.08 6.54 8.71
N ASP A 191 2.83 6.79 7.65
CA ASP A 191 3.12 8.14 7.14
C ASP A 191 2.99 8.19 5.62
N ASN A 192 2.78 9.39 5.08
CA ASN A 192 2.69 9.62 3.63
C ASN A 192 1.68 8.70 2.91
N LEU A 193 0.51 8.49 3.52
CA LEU A 193 -0.54 7.66 2.95
C LEU A 193 -1.09 8.28 1.67
N ARG A 194 -0.99 7.56 0.56
CA ARG A 194 -1.47 7.96 -0.75
C ARG A 194 -2.29 6.87 -1.39
N VAL A 195 -3.39 7.26 -2.03
CA VAL A 195 -4.18 6.38 -2.90
C VAL A 195 -4.27 7.01 -4.27
N SER A 196 -4.00 6.22 -5.29
CA SER A 196 -4.09 6.64 -6.69
C SER A 196 -4.92 5.65 -7.50
N VAL A 197 -5.61 6.12 -8.52
CA VAL A 197 -6.38 5.29 -9.43
C VAL A 197 -5.87 5.47 -10.85
N THR A 198 -5.95 4.41 -11.68
CA THR A 198 -5.46 4.42 -13.04
C THR A 198 -6.50 3.83 -13.99
N THR A 199 -6.68 4.49 -15.14
CA THR A 199 -7.52 4.01 -16.24
C THR A 199 -6.63 3.33 -17.28
N ARG A 200 -7.01 2.15 -17.74
CA ARG A 200 -6.38 1.56 -18.90
C ARG A 200 -6.89 2.27 -20.15
N ALA A 201 -6.01 2.95 -20.88
CA ALA A 201 -6.37 3.53 -22.15
C ALA A 201 -6.78 2.41 -23.11
N ALA A 202 -7.98 2.53 -23.69
CA ALA A 202 -8.34 1.67 -24.81
C ALA A 202 -7.31 1.90 -25.93
N VAL A 203 -6.56 0.89 -26.29
CA VAL A 203 -5.65 0.98 -27.44
C VAL A 203 -6.54 1.08 -28.68
N PRO A 204 -6.49 2.18 -29.44
CA PRO A 204 -7.20 2.23 -30.72
C PRO A 204 -6.76 1.04 -31.57
N GLU A 205 -7.72 0.33 -32.15
CA GLU A 205 -7.38 -0.78 -33.03
C GLU A 205 -6.30 -0.35 -34.03
N PRO A 206 -5.20 -1.14 -34.17
CA PRO A 206 -4.12 -0.73 -35.05
C PRO A 206 -4.68 -0.36 -36.42
N ALA A 207 -4.28 0.79 -36.98
CA ALA A 207 -4.66 1.23 -38.31
C ALA A 207 -4.41 0.14 -39.39
N SER A 208 -3.58 -0.87 -39.05
CA SER A 208 -3.38 -2.11 -39.82
C SER A 208 -4.66 -2.90 -40.07
N LEU A 209 -5.62 -2.93 -39.14
CA LEU A 209 -6.92 -3.60 -39.37
C LEU A 209 -7.77 -2.81 -40.37
N ALA A 210 -7.77 -1.48 -40.28
CA ALA A 210 -8.43 -0.62 -41.27
C ALA A 210 -7.76 -0.73 -42.64
N LEU A 211 -6.41 -0.74 -42.68
CA LEU A 211 -5.64 -0.95 -43.91
C LEU A 211 -5.86 -2.34 -44.49
N LEU A 212 -5.93 -3.38 -43.69
CA LEU A 212 -6.25 -4.74 -44.11
C LEU A 212 -7.67 -4.80 -44.71
N GLY A 213 -8.65 -4.16 -44.07
CA GLY A 213 -10.03 -4.04 -44.59
C GLY A 213 -10.11 -3.33 -45.90
N ILE A 214 -9.39 -2.20 -46.05
CA ILE A 214 -9.30 -1.45 -47.32
C ILE A 214 -8.58 -2.27 -48.39
N GLY A 215 -7.49 -2.96 -48.02
CA GLY A 215 -6.75 -3.85 -48.91
C GLY A 215 -7.59 -5.00 -49.46
N LEU A 216 -8.37 -5.66 -48.60
CA LEU A 216 -9.29 -6.73 -49.02
C LEU A 216 -10.44 -6.23 -49.87
N ALA A 217 -11.00 -5.07 -49.56
CA ALA A 217 -12.04 -4.44 -50.37
C ALA A 217 -11.52 -4.06 -51.78
N GLY A 218 -10.28 -3.53 -51.83
CA GLY A 218 -9.59 -3.23 -53.10
C GLY A 218 -9.38 -4.46 -53.98
N LEU A 219 -8.95 -5.57 -53.40
CA LEU A 219 -8.79 -6.85 -54.08
C LEU A 219 -10.14 -7.42 -54.59
N GLY A 220 -11.22 -7.26 -53.83
CA GLY A 220 -12.58 -7.64 -54.25
C GLY A 220 -13.08 -6.88 -55.46
N ILE A 221 -12.80 -5.57 -55.54
CA ILE A 221 -13.17 -4.71 -56.69
C ILE A 221 -12.36 -5.10 -57.92
N MET A 222 -11.06 -5.36 -57.78
CA MET A 222 -10.22 -5.79 -58.92
C MET A 222 -10.64 -7.15 -59.52
N ARG A 223 -11.11 -8.07 -58.67
CA ARG A 223 -11.61 -9.39 -59.17
C ARG A 223 -12.90 -9.27 -59.97
N ARG A 224 -13.81 -8.34 -59.65
CA ARG A 224 -15.04 -8.08 -60.39
C ARG A 224 -14.81 -7.47 -61.77
N ARG A 225 -13.71 -6.74 -62.00
CA ARG A 225 -13.38 -6.13 -63.30
C ARG A 225 -12.75 -7.10 -64.31
N LYS A 226 -12.37 -8.32 -63.91
CA LYS A 226 -11.80 -9.35 -64.83
C LYS A 226 -12.83 -10.35 -65.37
N THR A 227 -14.10 -10.18 -65.05
CA THR A 227 -15.20 -11.08 -65.47
C THR A 227 -16.18 -10.43 -66.43
N VAL A 228 -15.74 -9.47 -67.25
CA VAL A 228 -16.47 -8.91 -68.41
C VAL A 228 -15.63 -9.04 -69.67
#